data_ce4c6f0463d12a14aabf71592ed056e1
#
_entry.id   ce4c6f0463d12a14aabf71592ed056e1
#
_cell.length_a   1.000
_cell.length_b   1.000
_cell.length_c   1.000
_cell.angle_alpha   90.00
_cell.angle_beta   90.00
_cell.angle_gamma   90.00
#
_symmetry.space_group_name_H-M   'P 1'
#
loop_
_entity.id
_entity.type
_entity.pdbx_description
1 polymer ?
#
loop_
_entity_poly.entity_id
_entity_poly.type
_entity_poly.pdbx_seq_one_letter_code
_entity_poly.pdbx_strand_id
1 'polypeptide(L)'
;MLLRLLRTHLRPYTGLLVCVLVLQFAQVMASLYLPTLNADIIDKGVATGDSGYIWRMGAFMLGVSLAQGVCSVAATYLAARAAMSMGRDLRGEVFDRVSGFSEREISAFGAGSLITRNTNDVQQVQMLVMMSATMLVTAPVMAVGGIVMAVTRAPGLSWLIGVSVPVLLVAVGLIVGRMLPLFRSYQDKLDAINRVMREQLTGIRVIRAFVREEAETERFGDANTDIARVGERVGQLFVLLFPLVMLVLDVTIVGVIWFGGHQVGDGDVEVGTLIAFMSYLMQILMGIVMASFMTIMIPRAAVCAERISEVLATSPTITSSPDAVDTFPTPGTVEMRDVTFVYPDADARVLAEVSFTVQPGTTTAIVGSTASGKSTVVRLLARLLEASSGQVLIGGTDVREADPEALWAQMGLVPQQPFLFAGTVASNLRLGREEATDDELWEALEVAQAKDFVSKMDGGLEAPIAQGGTNVSGGQRQRLAIARALVRRPDILIFDDSFSALDVSTDARLREAMGPATVGITKVIVAQRVSTIVEADQILVLDGGHLVGSGTHTELLATCAVYREIVTSQLGAEAAA
;
A
#
# COMPACT_ATOMS: atom_id res chain seq x y z
N MET A 1 15.54 7.54 -8.59
CA MET A 1 14.32 7.66 -7.74
C MET A 1 14.68 7.65 -6.25
N LEU A 2 15.28 6.60 -5.68
CA LEU A 2 15.57 6.45 -4.24
C LEU A 2 16.26 7.69 -3.62
N LEU A 3 17.39 8.16 -4.19
CA LEU A 3 18.11 9.32 -3.66
C LEU A 3 17.28 10.61 -3.66
N ARG A 4 16.42 10.80 -4.65
CA ARG A 4 15.51 11.94 -4.72
C ARG A 4 14.45 11.86 -3.62
N LEU A 5 13.82 10.70 -3.45
CA LEU A 5 12.84 10.46 -2.39
C LEU A 5 13.46 10.71 -1.01
N LEU A 6 14.63 10.11 -0.75
CA LEU A 6 15.32 10.28 0.52
C LEU A 6 15.72 11.75 0.77
N ARG A 7 16.27 12.44 -0.22
CA ARG A 7 16.65 13.84 -0.08
C ARG A 7 15.45 14.74 0.27
N THR A 8 14.30 14.50 -0.31
CA THR A 8 13.09 15.28 -0.04
C THR A 8 12.58 15.03 1.38
N HIS A 9 12.40 13.76 1.76
CA HIS A 9 11.76 13.39 3.02
C HIS A 9 12.70 13.39 4.25
N LEU A 10 14.03 13.33 4.04
CA LEU A 10 15.01 13.45 5.13
C LEU A 10 15.42 14.89 5.42
N ARG A 11 15.12 15.84 4.55
CA ARG A 11 15.46 17.24 4.74
C ARG A 11 14.98 17.84 6.09
N PRO A 12 13.76 17.54 6.58
CA PRO A 12 13.32 18.02 7.90
C PRO A 12 14.11 17.43 9.06
N TYR A 13 14.74 16.27 8.85
CA TYR A 13 15.46 15.48 9.86
C TYR A 13 16.98 15.61 9.78
N THR A 14 17.51 16.53 8.94
CA THR A 14 18.95 16.71 8.73
C THR A 14 19.70 17.00 10.05
N GLY A 15 19.13 17.78 10.96
CA GLY A 15 19.73 18.03 12.27
C GLY A 15 19.91 16.76 13.10
N LEU A 16 18.90 15.89 13.13
CA LEU A 16 18.99 14.59 13.81
C LEU A 16 20.04 13.70 13.16
N LEU A 17 20.07 13.64 11.83
CA LEU A 17 21.03 12.81 11.09
C LEU A 17 22.46 13.30 11.31
N VAL A 18 22.71 14.61 11.34
CA VAL A 18 24.04 15.15 11.66
C VAL A 18 24.47 14.77 13.10
N CYS A 19 23.56 14.85 14.08
CA CYS A 19 23.84 14.36 15.42
C CYS A 19 24.17 12.87 15.45
N VAL A 20 23.43 12.04 14.70
CA VAL A 20 23.72 10.60 14.55
C VAL A 20 25.11 10.39 13.99
N LEU A 21 25.48 11.09 12.90
CA LEU A 21 26.79 10.97 12.28
C LEU A 21 27.91 11.32 13.25
N VAL A 22 27.78 12.41 14.01
CA VAL A 22 28.77 12.83 15.00
C VAL A 22 28.89 11.81 16.14
N LEU A 23 27.76 11.33 16.67
CA LEU A 23 27.76 10.33 17.75
C LEU A 23 28.34 8.98 17.29
N GLN A 24 28.01 8.54 16.06
CA GLN A 24 28.55 7.33 15.46
C GLN A 24 30.07 7.46 15.26
N PHE A 25 30.52 8.61 14.74
CA PHE A 25 31.96 8.86 14.58
C PHE A 25 32.69 8.81 15.91
N ALA A 26 32.17 9.49 16.94
CA ALA A 26 32.72 9.48 18.28
C ALA A 26 32.76 8.08 18.89
N GLN A 27 31.68 7.30 18.73
CA GLN A 27 31.57 5.92 19.17
C GLN A 27 32.61 5.02 18.49
N VAL A 28 32.78 5.14 17.17
CA VAL A 28 33.77 4.32 16.43
C VAL A 28 35.20 4.73 16.76
N MET A 29 35.47 6.02 16.91
CA MET A 29 36.79 6.49 17.34
C MET A 29 37.15 5.99 18.75
N ALA A 30 36.18 5.99 19.68
CA ALA A 30 36.39 5.38 21.00
C ALA A 30 36.67 3.87 20.87
N SER A 31 35.90 3.15 20.03
CA SER A 31 36.12 1.72 19.76
C SER A 31 37.51 1.41 19.22
N LEU A 32 38.01 2.25 18.29
CA LEU A 32 39.35 2.13 17.72
C LEU A 32 40.47 2.48 18.73
N TYR A 33 40.17 3.32 19.70
CA TYR A 33 41.14 3.72 20.71
C TYR A 33 41.30 2.68 21.84
N LEU A 34 40.28 1.90 22.16
CA LEU A 34 40.29 0.90 23.22
C LEU A 34 41.43 -0.15 23.09
N PRO A 35 41.71 -0.74 21.92
CA PRO A 35 42.85 -1.65 21.76
C PRO A 35 44.20 -1.00 22.05
N THR A 36 44.37 0.29 21.73
CA THR A 36 45.58 1.04 22.08
C THR A 36 45.75 1.14 23.60
N LEU A 37 44.69 1.49 24.34
CA LEU A 37 44.72 1.55 25.81
C LEU A 37 45.00 0.19 26.42
N ASN A 38 44.44 -0.88 25.86
CA ASN A 38 44.71 -2.24 26.30
C ASN A 38 46.19 -2.63 26.09
N ALA A 39 46.78 -2.25 24.94
CA ALA A 39 48.22 -2.44 24.71
C ALA A 39 49.05 -1.71 25.74
N ASP A 40 48.79 -0.43 25.99
CA ASP A 40 49.50 0.35 26.99
C ASP A 40 49.39 -0.23 28.42
N ILE A 41 48.24 -0.81 28.78
CA ILE A 41 48.08 -1.51 30.05
C ILE A 41 48.99 -2.74 30.14
N ILE A 42 49.08 -3.50 29.05
CA ILE A 42 49.91 -4.71 29.00
C ILE A 42 51.41 -4.35 29.02
N ASP A 43 51.81 -3.44 28.16
CA ASP A 43 53.23 -3.14 27.95
C ASP A 43 53.84 -2.30 29.09
N LYS A 44 53.08 -1.29 29.60
CA LYS A 44 53.57 -0.37 30.65
C LYS A 44 53.11 -0.69 32.03
N GLY A 45 52.07 -1.55 32.18
CA GLY A 45 51.53 -1.94 33.48
C GLY A 45 51.91 -3.35 33.86
N VAL A 46 51.45 -4.34 33.03
CA VAL A 46 51.66 -5.77 33.36
C VAL A 46 53.11 -6.17 33.21
N ALA A 47 53.77 -5.80 32.09
CA ALA A 47 55.13 -6.16 31.84
C ALA A 47 56.14 -5.54 32.83
N THR A 48 55.82 -4.34 33.39
CA THR A 48 56.65 -3.66 34.38
C THR A 48 56.24 -3.93 35.83
N GLY A 49 55.08 -4.57 36.08
CA GLY A 49 54.53 -4.82 37.42
C GLY A 49 53.92 -3.57 38.09
N ASP A 50 53.69 -2.48 37.37
CA ASP A 50 53.08 -1.24 37.89
C ASP A 50 51.57 -1.37 38.04
N SER A 51 51.11 -1.87 39.18
CA SER A 51 49.68 -1.99 39.50
C SER A 51 48.97 -0.63 39.57
N GLY A 52 49.67 0.44 39.96
CA GLY A 52 49.10 1.80 39.97
C GLY A 52 48.76 2.32 38.58
N TYR A 53 49.61 2.04 37.60
CA TYR A 53 49.36 2.34 36.22
C TYR A 53 48.16 1.55 35.68
N ILE A 54 48.09 0.24 35.96
CA ILE A 54 46.98 -0.63 35.58
C ILE A 54 45.64 -0.08 36.07
N TRP A 55 45.54 0.28 37.34
CA TRP A 55 44.30 0.82 37.91
C TRP A 55 43.88 2.14 37.28
N ARG A 56 44.79 3.10 37.08
CA ARG A 56 44.52 4.40 36.48
C ARG A 56 44.07 4.26 35.02
N MET A 57 44.81 3.49 34.22
CA MET A 57 44.52 3.30 32.80
C MET A 57 43.29 2.42 32.60
N GLY A 58 43.05 1.42 33.46
CA GLY A 58 41.83 0.61 33.46
C GLY A 58 40.58 1.44 33.78
N ALA A 59 40.66 2.36 34.76
CA ALA A 59 39.57 3.30 35.05
C ALA A 59 39.30 4.25 33.86
N PHE A 60 40.34 4.75 33.20
CA PHE A 60 40.21 5.58 32.00
C PHE A 60 39.58 4.79 30.85
N MET A 61 40.04 3.56 30.61
CA MET A 61 39.48 2.65 29.61
C MET A 61 37.99 2.36 29.85
N LEU A 62 37.60 2.16 31.10
CA LEU A 62 36.19 1.99 31.51
C LEU A 62 35.38 3.27 31.20
N GLY A 63 35.94 4.45 31.48
CA GLY A 63 35.31 5.73 31.14
C GLY A 63 35.07 5.90 29.62
N VAL A 64 36.08 5.53 28.80
CA VAL A 64 35.96 5.55 27.33
C VAL A 64 34.90 4.54 26.87
N SER A 65 34.88 3.34 27.46
CA SER A 65 33.88 2.31 27.11
C SER A 65 32.46 2.74 27.46
N LEU A 66 32.26 3.39 28.61
CA LEU A 66 30.97 3.93 29.01
C LEU A 66 30.54 5.08 28.07
N ALA A 67 31.45 5.99 27.74
CA ALA A 67 31.17 7.06 26.78
C ALA A 67 30.80 6.51 25.38
N GLN A 68 31.51 5.48 24.91
CA GLN A 68 31.20 4.75 23.68
C GLN A 68 29.78 4.17 23.72
N GLY A 69 29.42 3.50 24.85
CA GLY A 69 28.10 2.91 25.05
C GLY A 69 26.98 3.97 24.98
N VAL A 70 27.17 5.10 25.69
CA VAL A 70 26.23 6.22 25.69
C VAL A 70 26.07 6.79 24.26
N CYS A 71 27.17 7.04 23.57
CA CYS A 71 27.14 7.51 22.18
C CYS A 71 26.40 6.53 21.26
N SER A 72 26.65 5.24 21.41
CA SER A 72 26.01 4.18 20.60
C SER A 72 24.49 4.15 20.81
N VAL A 73 24.03 4.15 22.08
CA VAL A 73 22.60 4.15 22.42
C VAL A 73 21.93 5.43 21.93
N ALA A 74 22.55 6.59 22.16
CA ALA A 74 22.02 7.88 21.72
C ALA A 74 21.93 7.97 20.18
N ALA A 75 22.97 7.53 19.47
CA ALA A 75 22.99 7.51 18.01
C ALA A 75 21.90 6.59 17.43
N THR A 76 21.76 5.37 17.99
CA THR A 76 20.74 4.42 17.54
C THR A 76 19.32 4.95 17.81
N TYR A 77 19.10 5.55 18.99
CA TYR A 77 17.81 6.17 19.32
C TYR A 77 17.44 7.31 18.36
N LEU A 78 18.38 8.21 18.08
CA LEU A 78 18.15 9.34 17.16
C LEU A 78 17.97 8.86 15.71
N ALA A 79 18.71 7.85 15.27
CA ALA A 79 18.56 7.22 13.96
C ALA A 79 17.17 6.58 13.81
N ALA A 80 16.73 5.82 14.81
CA ALA A 80 15.41 5.22 14.83
C ALA A 80 14.32 6.30 14.78
N ARG A 81 14.45 7.36 15.59
CA ARG A 81 13.50 8.48 15.61
C ARG A 81 13.41 9.17 14.24
N ALA A 82 14.54 9.44 13.59
CA ALA A 82 14.55 10.05 12.26
C ALA A 82 13.90 9.15 11.21
N ALA A 83 14.25 7.85 11.18
CA ALA A 83 13.70 6.87 10.25
C ALA A 83 12.19 6.65 10.44
N MET A 84 11.73 6.52 11.71
CA MET A 84 10.31 6.34 12.01
C MET A 84 9.48 7.56 11.67
N SER A 85 10.00 8.76 11.96
CA SER A 85 9.32 10.02 11.63
C SER A 85 9.21 10.22 10.11
N MET A 86 10.29 9.98 9.35
CA MET A 86 10.26 9.98 7.90
C MET A 86 9.23 8.97 7.35
N GLY A 87 9.19 7.75 7.90
CA GLY A 87 8.22 6.73 7.48
C GLY A 87 6.78 7.12 7.79
N ARG A 88 6.52 7.81 8.91
CA ARG A 88 5.21 8.37 9.23
C ARG A 88 4.78 9.40 8.20
N ASP A 89 5.64 10.37 7.91
CA ASP A 89 5.32 11.47 7.00
C ASP A 89 5.11 10.95 5.57
N LEU A 90 5.95 10.00 5.14
CA LEU A 90 5.82 9.37 3.82
C LEU A 90 4.50 8.58 3.69
N ARG A 91 4.08 7.86 4.75
CA ARG A 91 2.77 7.18 4.77
C ARG A 91 1.61 8.16 4.70
N GLY A 92 1.72 9.30 5.42
CA GLY A 92 0.72 10.37 5.35
C GLY A 92 0.59 10.91 3.94
N GLU A 93 1.70 11.28 3.30
CA GLU A 93 1.69 11.84 1.94
C GLU A 93 1.15 10.84 0.89
N VAL A 94 1.54 9.56 0.99
CA VAL A 94 0.96 8.50 0.12
C VAL A 94 -0.52 8.34 0.37
N PHE A 95 -0.97 8.35 1.63
CA PHE A 95 -2.39 8.23 1.98
C PHE A 95 -3.20 9.41 1.44
N ASP A 96 -2.73 10.64 1.65
CA ASP A 96 -3.39 11.86 1.17
C ASP A 96 -3.49 11.85 -0.36
N ARG A 97 -2.42 11.41 -1.04
CA ARG A 97 -2.42 11.27 -2.51
C ARG A 97 -3.45 10.24 -2.99
N VAL A 98 -3.47 9.06 -2.37
CA VAL A 98 -4.40 7.97 -2.72
C VAL A 98 -5.85 8.34 -2.40
N SER A 99 -6.09 9.09 -1.32
CA SER A 99 -7.43 9.56 -0.95
C SER A 99 -8.01 10.53 -1.98
N GLY A 100 -7.16 11.23 -2.73
CA GLY A 100 -7.57 12.08 -3.84
C GLY A 100 -7.72 11.35 -5.19
N PHE A 101 -7.42 10.06 -5.29
CA PHE A 101 -7.53 9.30 -6.53
C PHE A 101 -8.98 9.04 -6.93
N SER A 102 -9.23 9.08 -8.22
CA SER A 102 -10.49 8.64 -8.82
C SER A 102 -10.53 7.10 -8.91
N GLU A 103 -11.69 6.56 -9.27
CA GLU A 103 -11.86 5.12 -9.54
C GLU A 103 -10.87 4.60 -10.59
N ARG A 104 -10.47 5.46 -11.52
CA ARG A 104 -9.50 5.15 -12.59
C ARG A 104 -8.13 4.81 -12.04
N GLU A 105 -7.56 5.69 -11.20
CA GLU A 105 -6.23 5.48 -10.62
C GLU A 105 -6.26 4.29 -9.65
N ILE A 106 -7.32 4.17 -8.82
CA ILE A 106 -7.48 3.03 -7.91
C ILE A 106 -7.53 1.71 -8.68
N SER A 107 -8.22 1.67 -9.82
CA SER A 107 -8.29 0.46 -10.66
C SER A 107 -6.96 0.16 -11.35
N ALA A 108 -6.23 1.18 -11.82
CA ALA A 108 -4.93 1.02 -12.48
C ALA A 108 -3.86 0.46 -11.53
N PHE A 109 -3.78 0.96 -10.30
CA PHE A 109 -2.84 0.46 -9.30
C PHE A 109 -3.29 -0.83 -8.62
N GLY A 110 -4.60 -0.98 -8.42
CA GLY A 110 -5.23 -2.00 -7.59
C GLY A 110 -5.10 -1.73 -6.09
N ALA A 111 -6.20 -1.88 -5.34
CA ALA A 111 -6.26 -1.58 -3.90
C ALA A 111 -5.18 -2.33 -3.08
N GLY A 112 -4.96 -3.63 -3.36
CA GLY A 112 -3.94 -4.43 -2.67
C GLY A 112 -2.52 -3.91 -2.90
N SER A 113 -2.22 -3.40 -4.12
CA SER A 113 -0.92 -2.81 -4.44
C SER A 113 -0.72 -1.48 -3.70
N LEU A 114 -1.74 -0.62 -3.64
CA LEU A 114 -1.69 0.66 -2.92
C LEU A 114 -1.47 0.45 -1.41
N ILE A 115 -2.17 -0.52 -0.81
CA ILE A 115 -1.95 -0.90 0.59
C ILE A 115 -0.50 -1.36 0.81
N THR A 116 0.03 -2.23 -0.06
CA THR A 116 1.41 -2.73 0.05
C THR A 116 2.42 -1.59 -0.08
N ARG A 117 2.20 -0.64 -0.99
CA ARG A 117 3.07 0.54 -1.18
C ARG A 117 3.07 1.44 0.05
N ASN A 118 1.92 1.66 0.69
CA ASN A 118 1.81 2.50 1.88
C ASN A 118 2.30 1.81 3.17
N THR A 119 2.34 0.49 3.22
CA THR A 119 2.78 -0.27 4.40
C THR A 119 4.17 -0.85 4.21
N ASN A 120 4.29 -1.93 3.46
CA ASN A 120 5.52 -2.71 3.34
C ASN A 120 6.63 -1.95 2.59
N ASP A 121 6.32 -1.26 1.47
CA ASP A 121 7.34 -0.56 0.70
C ASP A 121 7.91 0.63 1.49
N VAL A 122 7.06 1.40 2.20
CA VAL A 122 7.52 2.46 3.11
C VAL A 122 8.38 1.89 4.23
N GLN A 123 8.02 0.72 4.80
CA GLN A 123 8.83 0.05 5.82
C GLN A 123 10.21 -0.35 5.31
N GLN A 124 10.34 -0.82 4.07
CA GLN A 124 11.64 -1.16 3.47
C GLN A 124 12.53 0.07 3.30
N VAL A 125 11.98 1.19 2.83
CA VAL A 125 12.71 2.46 2.73
C VAL A 125 13.12 2.97 4.11
N GLN A 126 12.22 2.91 5.09
CA GLN A 126 12.48 3.29 6.48
C GLN A 126 13.59 2.44 7.12
N MET A 127 13.59 1.11 6.87
CA MET A 127 14.63 0.20 7.35
C MET A 127 16.00 0.53 6.72
N LEU A 128 16.03 0.84 5.41
CA LEU A 128 17.25 1.30 4.75
C LEU A 128 17.79 2.58 5.41
N VAL A 129 16.94 3.56 5.71
CA VAL A 129 17.35 4.82 6.36
C VAL A 129 17.94 4.55 7.73
N MET A 130 17.28 3.72 8.55
CA MET A 130 17.76 3.37 9.88
C MET A 130 19.12 2.66 9.82
N MET A 131 19.27 1.67 8.94
CA MET A 131 20.53 0.95 8.79
C MET A 131 21.64 1.82 8.18
N SER A 132 21.29 2.65 7.19
CA SER A 132 22.28 3.58 6.62
C SER A 132 22.76 4.58 7.67
N ALA A 133 21.87 5.15 8.47
CA ALA A 133 22.24 6.09 9.51
C ALA A 133 23.18 5.48 10.57
N THR A 134 23.07 4.17 10.84
CA THR A 134 23.92 3.48 11.80
C THR A 134 25.18 2.86 11.19
N MET A 135 25.11 2.33 9.98
CA MET A 135 26.22 1.54 9.38
C MET A 135 27.06 2.32 8.37
N LEU A 136 26.51 3.36 7.72
CA LEU A 136 27.22 4.10 6.66
C LEU A 136 28.50 4.80 7.15
N VAL A 137 28.52 5.23 8.40
CA VAL A 137 29.69 5.83 9.04
C VAL A 137 30.52 4.78 9.73
N THR A 138 29.87 3.88 10.49
CA THR A 138 30.55 2.87 11.30
C THR A 138 31.41 1.96 10.45
N ALA A 139 30.91 1.40 9.36
CA ALA A 139 31.63 0.42 8.56
C ALA A 139 32.91 0.99 7.90
N PRO A 140 32.89 2.13 7.15
CA PRO A 140 34.10 2.69 6.57
C PRO A 140 35.10 3.19 7.62
N VAL A 141 34.62 3.83 8.70
CA VAL A 141 35.51 4.36 9.75
C VAL A 141 36.16 3.23 10.52
N MET A 142 35.46 2.12 10.82
CA MET A 142 36.07 0.93 11.40
C MET A 142 37.11 0.29 10.48
N ALA A 143 36.77 0.13 9.19
CA ALA A 143 37.70 -0.51 8.25
C ALA A 143 38.95 0.37 8.03
N VAL A 144 38.78 1.64 7.63
CA VAL A 144 39.87 2.55 7.34
C VAL A 144 40.63 2.94 8.61
N GLY A 145 39.90 3.30 9.66
CA GLY A 145 40.50 3.64 10.96
C GLY A 145 41.28 2.48 11.57
N GLY A 146 40.73 1.26 11.48
CA GLY A 146 41.42 0.05 11.93
C GLY A 146 42.72 -0.19 11.14
N ILE A 147 42.72 0.01 9.81
CA ILE A 147 43.92 -0.06 8.98
C ILE A 147 44.96 0.99 9.41
N VAL A 148 44.54 2.25 9.56
CA VAL A 148 45.43 3.33 9.96
C VAL A 148 46.04 3.04 11.36
N MET A 149 45.24 2.63 12.33
CA MET A 149 45.71 2.30 13.69
C MET A 149 46.69 1.12 13.67
N ALA A 150 46.41 0.07 12.91
CA ALA A 150 47.25 -1.10 12.82
C ALA A 150 48.61 -0.76 12.12
N VAL A 151 48.59 0.00 11.02
CA VAL A 151 49.80 0.42 10.27
C VAL A 151 50.67 1.34 11.12
N THR A 152 50.06 2.27 11.89
CA THR A 152 50.82 3.21 12.73
C THR A 152 51.46 2.54 13.94
N ARG A 153 50.83 1.50 14.53
CA ARG A 153 51.34 0.79 15.72
C ARG A 153 52.33 -0.32 15.41
N ALA A 154 52.14 -1.05 14.30
CA ALA A 154 53.01 -2.16 13.91
C ALA A 154 53.28 -2.12 12.37
N PRO A 155 54.11 -1.21 11.87
CA PRO A 155 54.41 -1.10 10.44
C PRO A 155 54.94 -2.38 9.84
N GLY A 156 55.76 -3.13 10.59
CA GLY A 156 56.35 -4.40 10.14
C GLY A 156 55.35 -5.54 9.90
N LEU A 157 54.15 -5.46 10.49
CA LEU A 157 53.09 -6.44 10.33
C LEU A 157 51.99 -5.98 9.33
N SER A 158 52.07 -4.74 8.84
CA SER A 158 51.01 -4.13 8.01
C SER A 158 50.80 -4.83 6.66
N TRP A 159 51.81 -5.54 6.13
CA TRP A 159 51.66 -6.33 4.93
C TRP A 159 50.62 -7.46 5.06
N LEU A 160 50.44 -8.00 6.29
CA LEU A 160 49.38 -8.99 6.58
C LEU A 160 47.98 -8.44 6.28
N ILE A 161 47.74 -7.17 6.63
CA ILE A 161 46.47 -6.47 6.29
C ILE A 161 46.39 -6.29 4.76
N GLY A 162 47.52 -5.91 4.10
CA GLY A 162 47.60 -5.77 2.67
C GLY A 162 47.31 -7.07 1.89
N VAL A 163 47.45 -8.23 2.52
CA VAL A 163 47.08 -9.53 1.93
C VAL A 163 45.65 -9.94 2.37
N SER A 164 45.35 -9.89 3.66
CA SER A 164 44.11 -10.42 4.21
C SER A 164 42.86 -9.64 3.74
N VAL A 165 42.94 -8.31 3.66
CA VAL A 165 41.80 -7.47 3.23
C VAL A 165 41.42 -7.73 1.76
N PRO A 166 42.35 -7.71 0.78
CA PRO A 166 41.99 -8.10 -0.60
C PRO A 166 41.48 -9.53 -0.73
N VAL A 167 42.10 -10.50 -0.03
CA VAL A 167 41.63 -11.89 -0.02
C VAL A 167 40.17 -11.97 0.48
N LEU A 168 39.87 -11.27 1.57
CA LEU A 168 38.52 -11.22 2.10
C LEU A 168 37.54 -10.57 1.13
N LEU A 169 37.90 -9.41 0.55
CA LEU A 169 37.04 -8.71 -0.43
C LEU A 169 36.76 -9.57 -1.65
N VAL A 170 37.74 -10.29 -2.16
CA VAL A 170 37.58 -11.22 -3.29
C VAL A 170 36.67 -12.38 -2.87
N ALA A 171 36.94 -13.00 -1.72
CA ALA A 171 36.14 -14.12 -1.21
C ALA A 171 34.68 -13.77 -0.99
N VAL A 172 34.42 -12.67 -0.29
CA VAL A 172 33.04 -12.16 -0.05
C VAL A 172 32.40 -11.74 -1.39
N GLY A 173 33.13 -11.03 -2.24
CA GLY A 173 32.66 -10.59 -3.55
C GLY A 173 32.24 -11.75 -4.46
N LEU A 174 33.01 -12.85 -4.46
CA LEU A 174 32.66 -14.06 -5.21
C LEU A 174 31.38 -14.74 -4.69
N ILE A 175 31.22 -14.83 -3.35
CA ILE A 175 30.01 -15.40 -2.76
C ILE A 175 28.80 -14.52 -3.08
N VAL A 176 28.89 -13.21 -2.82
CA VAL A 176 27.78 -12.26 -3.09
C VAL A 176 27.44 -12.24 -4.58
N GLY A 177 28.45 -12.25 -5.46
CA GLY A 177 28.26 -12.30 -6.90
C GLY A 177 27.50 -13.56 -7.37
N ARG A 178 27.75 -14.72 -6.73
CA ARG A 178 27.00 -15.95 -7.01
C ARG A 178 25.63 -15.98 -6.36
N MET A 179 25.44 -15.35 -5.22
CA MET A 179 24.16 -15.27 -4.54
C MET A 179 23.13 -14.42 -5.29
N LEU A 180 23.55 -13.33 -5.89
CA LEU A 180 22.65 -12.36 -6.54
C LEU A 180 21.74 -12.98 -7.62
N PRO A 181 22.25 -13.76 -8.60
CA PRO A 181 21.39 -14.43 -9.57
C PRO A 181 20.48 -15.51 -8.94
N LEU A 182 20.97 -16.21 -7.90
CA LEU A 182 20.17 -17.19 -7.18
C LEU A 182 19.02 -16.54 -6.40
N PHE A 183 19.21 -15.36 -5.81
CA PHE A 183 18.13 -14.61 -5.18
C PHE A 183 17.05 -14.20 -6.19
N ARG A 184 17.42 -13.80 -7.40
CA ARG A 184 16.45 -13.50 -8.46
C ARG A 184 15.65 -14.76 -8.82
N SER A 185 16.33 -15.87 -9.06
CA SER A 185 15.67 -17.15 -9.35
C SER A 185 14.78 -17.62 -8.20
N TYR A 186 15.21 -17.42 -6.94
CA TYR A 186 14.38 -17.73 -5.77
C TYR A 186 13.10 -16.89 -5.75
N GLN A 187 13.20 -15.61 -6.10
CA GLN A 187 12.03 -14.74 -6.20
C GLN A 187 11.06 -15.18 -7.29
N ASP A 188 11.57 -15.54 -8.48
CA ASP A 188 10.74 -16.06 -9.58
C ASP A 188 10.00 -17.35 -9.18
N LYS A 189 10.67 -18.25 -8.41
CA LYS A 189 10.04 -19.48 -7.89
C LYS A 189 9.03 -19.20 -6.78
N LEU A 190 9.28 -18.18 -5.94
CA LEU A 190 8.32 -17.72 -4.93
C LEU A 190 7.06 -17.15 -5.58
N ASP A 191 7.19 -16.40 -6.66
CA ASP A 191 6.05 -15.89 -7.41
C ASP A 191 5.26 -17.02 -8.10
N ALA A 192 5.95 -18.06 -8.59
CA ALA A 192 5.31 -19.22 -9.16
C ALA A 192 4.47 -19.99 -8.11
N ILE A 193 5.01 -20.25 -6.92
CA ILE A 193 4.28 -20.96 -5.86
C ILE A 193 3.08 -20.12 -5.35
N ASN A 194 3.24 -18.79 -5.22
CA ASN A 194 2.17 -17.89 -4.86
C ASN A 194 1.03 -17.89 -5.90
N ARG A 195 1.38 -18.00 -7.18
CA ARG A 195 0.40 -18.12 -8.27
C ARG A 195 -0.39 -19.41 -8.15
N VAL A 196 0.29 -20.57 -8.00
CA VAL A 196 -0.35 -21.87 -7.83
C VAL A 196 -1.28 -21.86 -6.62
N MET A 197 -0.82 -21.37 -5.46
CA MET A 197 -1.66 -21.25 -4.26
C MET A 197 -2.88 -20.37 -4.47
N ARG A 198 -2.72 -19.22 -5.12
CA ARG A 198 -3.83 -18.31 -5.40
C ARG A 198 -4.86 -18.94 -6.32
N GLU A 199 -4.42 -19.62 -7.37
CA GLU A 199 -5.29 -20.37 -8.29
C GLU A 199 -6.05 -21.48 -7.55
N GLN A 200 -5.39 -22.26 -6.70
CA GLN A 200 -6.02 -23.32 -5.89
C GLN A 200 -7.04 -22.76 -4.90
N LEU A 201 -6.70 -21.71 -4.15
CA LEU A 201 -7.61 -21.11 -3.16
C LEU A 201 -8.82 -20.47 -3.82
N THR A 202 -8.62 -19.76 -4.94
CA THR A 202 -9.71 -19.12 -5.68
C THR A 202 -10.56 -20.16 -6.42
N GLY A 203 -9.92 -21.18 -7.00
CA GLY A 203 -10.55 -22.24 -7.78
C GLY A 203 -10.96 -23.48 -6.99
N ILE A 204 -10.90 -23.50 -5.66
CA ILE A 204 -11.10 -24.70 -4.84
C ILE A 204 -12.42 -25.43 -5.13
N ARG A 205 -13.48 -24.69 -5.43
CA ARG A 205 -14.79 -25.28 -5.78
C ARG A 205 -14.71 -26.04 -7.10
N VAL A 206 -13.97 -25.53 -8.07
CA VAL A 206 -13.78 -26.16 -9.39
C VAL A 206 -12.91 -27.40 -9.23
N ILE A 207 -11.79 -27.31 -8.50
CA ILE A 207 -10.89 -28.43 -8.24
C ILE A 207 -11.67 -29.60 -7.61
N ARG A 208 -12.48 -29.34 -6.58
CA ARG A 208 -13.32 -30.35 -5.92
C ARG A 208 -14.43 -30.88 -6.81
N ALA A 209 -15.11 -30.02 -7.58
CA ALA A 209 -16.19 -30.45 -8.47
C ALA A 209 -15.69 -31.39 -9.57
N PHE A 210 -14.44 -31.26 -10.01
CA PHE A 210 -13.82 -32.07 -11.05
C PHE A 210 -12.85 -33.12 -10.51
N VAL A 211 -12.75 -33.29 -9.18
CA VAL A 211 -11.89 -34.30 -8.52
C VAL A 211 -10.44 -34.20 -9.00
N ARG A 212 -9.88 -32.97 -8.96
CA ARG A 212 -8.53 -32.68 -9.45
C ARG A 212 -7.52 -32.37 -8.34
N GLU A 213 -7.83 -32.72 -7.09
CA GLU A 213 -6.98 -32.45 -5.93
C GLU A 213 -5.59 -33.06 -6.07
N GLU A 214 -5.49 -34.29 -6.60
CA GLU A 214 -4.22 -35.00 -6.78
C GLU A 214 -3.31 -34.26 -7.78
N ALA A 215 -3.85 -33.88 -8.93
CA ALA A 215 -3.11 -33.16 -9.97
C ALA A 215 -2.62 -31.77 -9.47
N GLU A 216 -3.45 -31.08 -8.68
CA GLU A 216 -3.05 -29.79 -8.10
C GLU A 216 -2.06 -29.94 -6.95
N THR A 217 -2.12 -31.04 -6.19
CA THR A 217 -1.14 -31.37 -5.16
C THR A 217 0.23 -31.67 -5.80
N GLU A 218 0.25 -32.41 -6.92
CA GLU A 218 1.48 -32.67 -7.69
C GLU A 218 2.07 -31.36 -8.22
N ARG A 219 1.24 -30.52 -8.86
CA ARG A 219 1.65 -29.20 -9.38
C ARG A 219 2.23 -28.29 -8.29
N PHE A 220 1.63 -28.28 -7.10
CA PHE A 220 2.17 -27.57 -5.95
C PHE A 220 3.47 -28.20 -5.47
N GLY A 221 3.55 -29.54 -5.41
CA GLY A 221 4.73 -30.31 -5.01
C GLY A 221 5.95 -29.98 -5.89
N ASP A 222 5.75 -29.88 -7.21
CA ASP A 222 6.82 -29.49 -8.15
C ASP A 222 7.31 -28.06 -7.89
N ALA A 223 6.39 -27.10 -7.76
CA ALA A 223 6.74 -25.71 -7.47
C ALA A 223 7.44 -25.57 -6.10
N ASN A 224 6.99 -26.34 -5.10
CA ASN A 224 7.60 -26.37 -3.76
C ASN A 224 8.99 -27.01 -3.77
N THR A 225 9.20 -28.07 -4.55
CA THR A 225 10.51 -28.70 -4.73
C THR A 225 11.49 -27.78 -5.43
N ASP A 226 11.02 -27.04 -6.42
CA ASP A 226 11.82 -26.07 -7.15
C ASP A 226 12.30 -24.92 -6.27
N ILE A 227 11.42 -24.31 -5.46
CA ILE A 227 11.81 -23.23 -4.55
C ILE A 227 12.76 -23.77 -3.45
N ALA A 228 12.49 -24.98 -2.92
CA ALA A 228 13.35 -25.59 -1.92
C ALA A 228 14.77 -25.82 -2.47
N ARG A 229 14.91 -26.32 -3.69
CA ARG A 229 16.21 -26.54 -4.35
C ARG A 229 17.01 -25.25 -4.54
N VAL A 230 16.34 -24.17 -4.96
CA VAL A 230 17.02 -22.87 -5.11
C VAL A 230 17.34 -22.26 -3.73
N GLY A 231 16.40 -22.38 -2.78
CA GLY A 231 16.58 -21.92 -1.40
C GLY A 231 17.76 -22.62 -0.70
N GLU A 232 17.91 -23.92 -0.90
CA GLU A 232 19.05 -24.69 -0.39
C GLU A 232 20.39 -24.16 -0.93
N ARG A 233 20.48 -23.88 -2.24
CA ARG A 233 21.70 -23.32 -2.84
C ARG A 233 22.03 -21.93 -2.31
N VAL A 234 21.01 -21.08 -2.11
CA VAL A 234 21.18 -19.77 -1.47
C VAL A 234 21.67 -19.95 -0.03
N GLY A 235 21.03 -20.88 0.72
CA GLY A 235 21.40 -21.21 2.09
C GLY A 235 22.84 -21.72 2.21
N GLN A 236 23.27 -22.61 1.34
CA GLN A 236 24.64 -23.13 1.30
C GLN A 236 25.68 -22.01 1.10
N LEU A 237 25.43 -21.08 0.18
CA LEU A 237 26.33 -19.93 -0.02
C LEU A 237 26.31 -18.97 1.19
N PHE A 238 25.14 -18.75 1.78
CA PHE A 238 25.01 -17.91 2.96
C PHE A 238 25.73 -18.50 4.19
N VAL A 239 25.57 -19.79 4.42
CA VAL A 239 26.25 -20.50 5.51
C VAL A 239 27.77 -20.52 5.29
N LEU A 240 28.25 -20.60 4.04
CA LEU A 240 29.68 -20.58 3.73
C LEU A 240 30.33 -19.22 4.00
N LEU A 241 29.57 -18.13 3.98
CA LEU A 241 30.10 -16.76 4.16
C LEU A 241 30.83 -16.60 5.50
N PHE A 242 30.18 -16.99 6.60
CA PHE A 242 30.73 -16.77 7.94
C PHE A 242 31.98 -17.63 8.21
N PRO A 243 32.00 -18.94 7.94
CA PRO A 243 33.21 -19.76 8.09
C PRO A 243 34.38 -19.28 7.20
N LEU A 244 34.09 -18.79 5.98
CA LEU A 244 35.14 -18.27 5.10
C LEU A 244 35.77 -16.99 5.65
N VAL A 245 34.95 -16.08 6.17
CA VAL A 245 35.41 -14.86 6.86
C VAL A 245 36.26 -15.24 8.08
N MET A 246 35.78 -16.19 8.90
CA MET A 246 36.53 -16.67 10.07
C MET A 246 37.84 -17.36 9.67
N LEU A 247 37.84 -18.17 8.61
CA LEU A 247 39.05 -18.80 8.12
C LEU A 247 40.13 -17.76 7.72
N VAL A 248 39.74 -16.72 6.97
CA VAL A 248 40.67 -15.63 6.61
C VAL A 248 41.18 -14.92 7.88
N LEU A 249 40.30 -14.67 8.86
CA LEU A 249 40.69 -14.07 10.11
C LEU A 249 41.68 -14.94 10.88
N ASP A 250 41.35 -16.22 11.09
CA ASP A 250 42.18 -17.14 11.89
C ASP A 250 43.54 -17.38 11.24
N VAL A 251 43.56 -17.58 9.93
CA VAL A 251 44.84 -17.70 9.20
C VAL A 251 45.69 -16.41 9.34
N THR A 252 45.02 -15.24 9.26
CA THR A 252 45.73 -13.97 9.47
C THR A 252 46.24 -13.82 10.89
N ILE A 253 45.43 -14.21 11.91
CA ILE A 253 45.85 -14.20 13.34
C ILE A 253 47.04 -15.11 13.54
N VAL A 254 47.02 -16.33 12.98
CA VAL A 254 48.18 -17.25 13.06
C VAL A 254 49.41 -16.60 12.43
N GLY A 255 49.28 -15.93 11.25
CA GLY A 255 50.36 -15.16 10.65
C GLY A 255 50.87 -14.03 11.57
N VAL A 256 49.95 -13.27 12.19
CA VAL A 256 50.30 -12.21 13.16
C VAL A 256 51.06 -12.76 14.35
N ILE A 257 50.61 -13.88 14.90
CA ILE A 257 51.32 -14.54 16.05
C ILE A 257 52.69 -15.03 15.60
N TRP A 258 52.79 -15.64 14.44
CA TRP A 258 54.05 -16.18 13.95
C TRP A 258 55.09 -15.08 13.66
N PHE A 259 54.76 -14.14 12.79
CA PHE A 259 55.68 -13.06 12.40
C PHE A 259 55.85 -12.02 13.51
N GLY A 260 54.77 -11.68 14.21
CA GLY A 260 54.79 -10.76 15.36
C GLY A 260 55.55 -11.32 16.55
N GLY A 261 55.42 -12.64 16.82
CA GLY A 261 56.19 -13.31 17.87
C GLY A 261 57.71 -13.24 17.64
N HIS A 262 58.17 -13.35 16.40
CA HIS A 262 59.59 -13.14 16.09
C HIS A 262 59.99 -11.68 16.33
N GLN A 263 59.18 -10.68 15.87
CA GLN A 263 59.47 -9.27 16.13
C GLN A 263 59.45 -8.90 17.61
N VAL A 264 58.62 -9.57 18.41
CA VAL A 264 58.63 -9.42 19.88
C VAL A 264 59.90 -10.01 20.48
N GLY A 265 60.35 -11.18 19.97
CA GLY A 265 61.62 -11.80 20.38
C GLY A 265 62.86 -10.95 20.06
N ASP A 266 62.82 -10.23 18.92
CA ASP A 266 63.86 -9.32 18.49
C ASP A 266 63.79 -7.95 19.22
N GLY A 267 62.71 -7.67 19.94
CA GLY A 267 62.48 -6.40 20.66
C GLY A 267 61.94 -5.26 19.80
N ASP A 268 61.53 -5.54 18.55
CA ASP A 268 60.99 -4.54 17.60
C ASP A 268 59.54 -4.15 17.89
N VAL A 269 58.74 -5.06 18.52
CA VAL A 269 57.33 -4.87 18.82
C VAL A 269 57.02 -5.36 20.26
N GLU A 270 56.20 -4.62 21.01
CA GLU A 270 55.74 -5.01 22.34
C GLU A 270 54.55 -5.98 22.27
N VAL A 271 54.37 -6.83 23.30
CA VAL A 271 53.29 -7.85 23.34
C VAL A 271 51.88 -7.21 23.29
N GLY A 272 51.65 -6.10 24.00
CA GLY A 272 50.38 -5.38 23.97
C GLY A 272 50.06 -4.82 22.58
N THR A 273 51.07 -4.33 21.86
CA THR A 273 50.94 -3.87 20.46
C THR A 273 50.50 -5.01 19.54
N LEU A 274 51.00 -6.24 19.71
CA LEU A 274 50.56 -7.42 18.96
C LEU A 274 49.07 -7.74 19.24
N ILE A 275 48.64 -7.68 20.49
CA ILE A 275 47.21 -7.90 20.87
C ILE A 275 46.31 -6.82 20.30
N ALA A 276 46.76 -5.55 20.33
CA ALA A 276 46.01 -4.45 19.70
C ALA A 276 45.86 -4.64 18.17
N PHE A 277 46.95 -5.10 17.50
CA PHE A 277 46.90 -5.39 16.08
C PHE A 277 45.86 -6.46 15.70
N MET A 278 45.77 -7.56 16.49
CA MET A 278 44.73 -8.58 16.31
C MET A 278 43.33 -7.99 16.52
N SER A 279 43.16 -7.10 17.49
CA SER A 279 41.87 -6.41 17.72
C SER A 279 41.49 -5.49 16.54
N TYR A 280 42.46 -4.78 15.94
CA TYR A 280 42.22 -3.98 14.73
C TYR A 280 41.82 -4.83 13.53
N LEU A 281 42.46 -6.00 13.33
CA LEU A 281 42.06 -6.94 12.30
C LEU A 281 40.59 -7.35 12.42
N MET A 282 40.16 -7.71 13.62
CA MET A 282 38.74 -8.01 13.89
C MET A 282 37.82 -6.85 13.50
N GLN A 283 38.18 -5.62 13.86
CA GLN A 283 37.38 -4.43 13.55
C GLN A 283 37.34 -4.14 12.04
N ILE A 284 38.46 -4.28 11.33
CA ILE A 284 38.54 -4.14 9.88
C ILE A 284 37.60 -5.13 9.19
N LEU A 285 37.69 -6.41 9.57
CA LEU A 285 36.86 -7.47 8.99
C LEU A 285 35.38 -7.24 9.26
N MET A 286 35.02 -6.84 10.49
CA MET A 286 33.63 -6.54 10.86
C MET A 286 33.09 -5.33 10.06
N GLY A 287 33.91 -4.30 9.82
CA GLY A 287 33.57 -3.16 8.96
C GLY A 287 33.26 -3.58 7.53
N ILE A 288 34.08 -4.49 6.95
CA ILE A 288 33.85 -5.02 5.61
C ILE A 288 32.56 -5.84 5.51
N VAL A 289 32.32 -6.70 6.50
CA VAL A 289 31.08 -7.50 6.57
C VAL A 289 29.85 -6.59 6.66
N MET A 290 29.88 -5.56 7.53
CA MET A 290 28.80 -4.58 7.65
C MET A 290 28.51 -3.84 6.32
N ALA A 291 29.55 -3.42 5.61
CA ALA A 291 29.43 -2.78 4.31
C ALA A 291 28.79 -3.71 3.26
N SER A 292 29.11 -5.02 3.32
CA SER A 292 28.55 -6.03 2.41
C SER A 292 27.05 -6.23 2.64
N PHE A 293 26.57 -6.26 3.88
CA PHE A 293 25.14 -6.33 4.20
C PHE A 293 24.35 -5.14 3.64
N MET A 294 24.92 -3.95 3.72
CA MET A 294 24.29 -2.74 3.23
C MET A 294 24.06 -2.78 1.71
N THR A 295 25.01 -3.38 0.97
CA THR A 295 24.92 -3.52 -0.50
C THR A 295 23.71 -4.37 -0.93
N ILE A 296 23.30 -5.35 -0.12
CA ILE A 296 22.14 -6.21 -0.41
C ILE A 296 20.79 -5.47 -0.21
N MET A 297 20.73 -4.53 0.73
CA MET A 297 19.49 -3.83 1.07
C MET A 297 19.14 -2.70 0.10
N ILE A 298 20.12 -2.04 -0.49
CA ILE A 298 19.93 -0.88 -1.38
C ILE A 298 19.02 -1.20 -2.58
N PRO A 299 19.23 -2.26 -3.36
CA PRO A 299 18.39 -2.57 -4.52
C PRO A 299 16.93 -2.80 -4.16
N ARG A 300 16.67 -3.49 -3.04
CA ARG A 300 15.30 -3.74 -2.58
C ARG A 300 14.57 -2.46 -2.22
N ALA A 301 15.20 -1.60 -1.44
CA ALA A 301 14.64 -0.31 -1.08
C ALA A 301 14.51 0.63 -2.29
N ALA A 302 15.37 0.49 -3.31
CA ALA A 302 15.28 1.27 -4.55
C ALA A 302 13.99 0.94 -5.33
N VAL A 303 13.64 -0.34 -5.46
CA VAL A 303 12.39 -0.78 -6.10
C VAL A 303 11.18 -0.28 -5.30
N CYS A 304 11.20 -0.39 -3.96
CA CYS A 304 10.13 0.12 -3.11
C CYS A 304 9.96 1.64 -3.26
N ALA A 305 11.07 2.38 -3.29
CA ALA A 305 11.06 3.83 -3.48
C ALA A 305 10.53 4.24 -4.87
N GLU A 306 10.80 3.46 -5.91
CA GLU A 306 10.26 3.68 -7.24
C GLU A 306 8.74 3.53 -7.26
N ARG A 307 8.22 2.44 -6.68
CA ARG A 307 6.78 2.19 -6.56
C ARG A 307 6.04 3.25 -5.74
N ILE A 308 6.64 3.73 -4.65
CA ILE A 308 6.11 4.85 -3.86
C ILE A 308 6.11 6.14 -4.70
N SER A 309 7.22 6.41 -5.38
CA SER A 309 7.37 7.62 -6.20
C SER A 309 6.38 7.66 -7.36
N GLU A 310 6.02 6.51 -7.93
CA GLU A 310 4.99 6.38 -8.96
C GLU A 310 3.63 6.85 -8.43
N VAL A 311 3.24 6.43 -7.22
CA VAL A 311 1.98 6.91 -6.59
C VAL A 311 2.02 8.41 -6.34
N LEU A 312 3.12 8.92 -5.75
CA LEU A 312 3.25 10.35 -5.45
C LEU A 312 3.29 11.23 -6.70
N ALA A 313 3.81 10.72 -7.81
CA ALA A 313 3.88 11.43 -9.09
C ALA A 313 2.58 11.39 -9.89
N THR A 314 1.68 10.46 -9.58
CA THR A 314 0.38 10.34 -10.27
C THR A 314 -0.54 11.45 -9.81
N SER A 315 -0.99 12.27 -10.74
CA SER A 315 -2.01 13.29 -10.47
C SER A 315 -3.40 12.68 -10.57
N PRO A 316 -4.31 12.96 -9.64
CA PRO A 316 -5.72 12.57 -9.77
C PRO A 316 -6.30 13.11 -11.09
N THR A 317 -7.09 12.29 -11.77
CA THR A 317 -7.77 12.71 -13.02
C THR A 317 -8.88 13.71 -12.71
N ILE A 318 -9.59 13.50 -11.60
CA ILE A 318 -10.68 14.38 -11.15
C ILE A 318 -10.13 15.32 -10.08
N THR A 319 -10.08 16.60 -10.42
CA THR A 319 -9.61 17.66 -9.53
C THR A 319 -10.65 18.79 -9.45
N SER A 320 -10.70 19.48 -8.31
CA SER A 320 -11.48 20.72 -8.21
C SER A 320 -10.77 21.82 -8.99
N SER A 321 -11.52 22.58 -9.80
CA SER A 321 -10.99 23.79 -10.44
C SER A 321 -10.78 24.88 -9.39
N PRO A 322 -9.76 25.76 -9.50
CA PRO A 322 -9.63 26.92 -8.64
C PRO A 322 -10.85 27.86 -8.70
N ASP A 323 -11.57 27.85 -9.82
CA ASP A 323 -12.78 28.64 -10.06
C ASP A 323 -14.05 27.76 -10.01
N ALA A 324 -14.03 26.69 -9.22
CA ALA A 324 -15.15 25.77 -9.11
C ALA A 324 -16.41 26.46 -8.57
N VAL A 325 -17.56 26.12 -9.16
CA VAL A 325 -18.85 26.72 -8.84
C VAL A 325 -19.58 25.82 -7.84
N ASP A 326 -20.17 26.39 -6.80
CA ASP A 326 -20.96 25.73 -5.77
C ASP A 326 -22.48 25.91 -5.94
N THR A 327 -22.90 26.61 -6.99
CA THR A 327 -24.29 26.95 -7.25
C THR A 327 -24.87 26.13 -8.40
N PHE A 328 -26.10 25.67 -8.20
CA PHE A 328 -26.87 24.86 -9.15
C PHE A 328 -28.17 25.57 -9.51
N PRO A 329 -28.23 26.26 -10.68
CA PRO A 329 -29.38 27.11 -11.04
C PRO A 329 -30.72 26.40 -11.14
N THR A 330 -30.69 25.09 -11.47
CA THR A 330 -31.89 24.25 -11.62
C THR A 330 -31.76 22.97 -10.80
N PRO A 331 -31.91 23.04 -9.47
CA PRO A 331 -31.74 21.88 -8.59
C PRO A 331 -32.58 20.68 -9.04
N GLY A 332 -32.02 19.48 -8.92
CA GLY A 332 -32.69 18.24 -9.30
C GLY A 332 -32.72 17.93 -10.80
N THR A 333 -32.26 18.84 -11.70
CA THR A 333 -32.13 18.54 -13.13
C THR A 333 -30.87 17.74 -13.40
N VAL A 334 -30.97 16.70 -14.26
CA VAL A 334 -29.83 15.92 -14.75
C VAL A 334 -29.84 15.94 -16.28
N GLU A 335 -28.73 16.30 -16.91
CA GLU A 335 -28.66 16.37 -18.36
C GLU A 335 -27.33 15.82 -18.88
N MET A 336 -27.40 15.06 -19.97
CA MET A 336 -26.25 14.69 -20.80
C MET A 336 -26.41 15.29 -22.19
N ARG A 337 -25.34 15.89 -22.72
CA ARG A 337 -25.31 16.49 -24.09
C ARG A 337 -24.16 15.87 -24.87
N ASP A 338 -24.51 15.06 -25.86
CA ASP A 338 -23.59 14.41 -26.80
C ASP A 338 -22.41 13.70 -26.13
N VAL A 339 -22.69 13.02 -25.01
CA VAL A 339 -21.68 12.40 -24.17
C VAL A 339 -21.14 11.14 -24.81
N THR A 340 -19.82 11.13 -25.04
CA THR A 340 -19.06 9.96 -25.46
C THR A 340 -18.05 9.59 -24.37
N PHE A 341 -17.91 8.29 -24.11
CA PHE A 341 -16.95 7.78 -23.14
C PHE A 341 -16.21 6.55 -23.64
N VAL A 342 -14.88 6.55 -23.44
CA VAL A 342 -13.95 5.46 -23.74
C VAL A 342 -13.10 5.21 -22.51
N TYR A 343 -12.98 3.95 -22.06
CA TYR A 343 -12.01 3.63 -21.03
C TYR A 343 -10.58 3.75 -21.60
N PRO A 344 -9.60 4.23 -20.81
CA PRO A 344 -8.25 4.53 -21.30
C PRO A 344 -7.53 3.39 -22.02
N ASP A 345 -7.81 2.14 -21.60
CA ASP A 345 -7.18 0.93 -22.13
C ASP A 345 -8.07 0.16 -23.12
N ALA A 346 -9.14 0.82 -23.63
CA ALA A 346 -10.08 0.22 -24.55
C ALA A 346 -10.14 1.01 -25.86
N ASP A 347 -10.17 0.30 -27.00
CA ASP A 347 -10.35 0.91 -28.32
C ASP A 347 -11.83 1.22 -28.64
N ALA A 348 -12.76 0.57 -27.92
CA ALA A 348 -14.18 0.69 -28.17
C ALA A 348 -14.84 1.75 -27.29
N ARG A 349 -15.74 2.54 -27.87
CA ARG A 349 -16.61 3.48 -27.15
C ARG A 349 -17.61 2.70 -26.29
N VAL A 350 -17.70 3.02 -25.01
CA VAL A 350 -18.72 2.45 -24.11
C VAL A 350 -20.01 3.25 -24.15
N LEU A 351 -19.91 4.56 -24.37
CA LEU A 351 -21.03 5.45 -24.67
C LEU A 351 -20.68 6.27 -25.89
N ALA A 352 -21.64 6.46 -26.80
CA ALA A 352 -21.47 7.19 -28.03
C ALA A 352 -22.64 8.18 -28.23
N GLU A 353 -22.34 9.48 -28.12
CA GLU A 353 -23.24 10.60 -28.39
C GLU A 353 -24.57 10.50 -27.62
N VAL A 354 -24.51 10.12 -26.34
CA VAL A 354 -25.70 9.96 -25.50
C VAL A 354 -26.17 11.32 -25.03
N SER A 355 -27.46 11.64 -25.35
CA SER A 355 -28.11 12.88 -24.95
C SER A 355 -29.48 12.61 -24.36
N PHE A 356 -29.74 13.12 -23.15
CA PHE A 356 -31.04 13.06 -22.47
C PHE A 356 -31.15 14.13 -21.37
N THR A 357 -32.36 14.39 -20.92
CA THR A 357 -32.67 15.30 -19.82
C THR A 357 -33.65 14.61 -18.85
N VAL A 358 -33.35 14.68 -17.56
CA VAL A 358 -34.21 14.25 -16.45
C VAL A 358 -34.79 15.50 -15.79
N GLN A 359 -36.12 15.55 -15.66
CA GLN A 359 -36.81 16.68 -15.05
C GLN A 359 -36.76 16.60 -13.51
N PRO A 360 -36.74 17.73 -12.79
CA PRO A 360 -36.77 17.74 -11.34
C PRO A 360 -37.99 17.00 -10.77
N GLY A 361 -37.76 16.21 -9.74
CA GLY A 361 -38.82 15.48 -9.02
C GLY A 361 -39.40 14.27 -9.76
N THR A 362 -38.90 13.95 -10.97
CA THR A 362 -39.34 12.78 -11.74
C THR A 362 -38.47 11.55 -11.51
N THR A 363 -39.02 10.39 -11.86
CA THR A 363 -38.30 9.11 -11.84
C THR A 363 -37.91 8.72 -13.27
N THR A 364 -36.61 8.69 -13.56
CA THR A 364 -36.07 8.20 -14.83
C THR A 364 -35.39 6.86 -14.64
N ALA A 365 -35.81 5.88 -15.42
CA ALA A 365 -35.21 4.54 -15.42
C ALA A 365 -34.25 4.38 -16.60
N ILE A 366 -33.12 3.70 -16.39
CA ILE A 366 -32.14 3.35 -17.42
C ILE A 366 -32.12 1.84 -17.59
N VAL A 367 -32.46 1.35 -18.78
CA VAL A 367 -32.48 -0.08 -19.10
C VAL A 367 -31.63 -0.38 -20.33
N GLY A 368 -31.36 -1.66 -20.56
CA GLY A 368 -30.57 -2.11 -21.72
C GLY A 368 -29.89 -3.44 -21.45
N SER A 369 -29.28 -4.00 -22.48
CA SER A 369 -28.53 -5.25 -22.43
C SER A 369 -27.34 -5.19 -21.45
N THR A 370 -26.81 -6.34 -21.08
CA THR A 370 -25.56 -6.38 -20.30
C THR A 370 -24.44 -5.68 -21.09
N ALA A 371 -23.61 -4.92 -20.40
CA ALA A 371 -22.53 -4.12 -21.00
C ALA A 371 -22.96 -2.97 -21.94
N SER A 372 -24.25 -2.54 -21.94
CA SER A 372 -24.72 -1.40 -22.73
C SER A 372 -24.29 -0.01 -22.23
N GLY A 373 -23.52 0.08 -21.12
CA GLY A 373 -23.02 1.34 -20.59
C GLY A 373 -23.82 1.95 -19.43
N LYS A 374 -24.85 1.28 -18.89
CA LYS A 374 -25.73 1.80 -17.81
C LYS A 374 -24.97 2.28 -16.57
N SER A 375 -24.12 1.47 -16.00
CA SER A 375 -23.31 1.86 -14.83
C SER A 375 -22.27 2.94 -15.16
N THR A 376 -21.83 3.02 -16.42
CA THR A 376 -20.96 4.10 -16.89
C THR A 376 -21.69 5.44 -16.89
N VAL A 377 -22.97 5.47 -17.29
CA VAL A 377 -23.81 6.67 -17.16
C VAL A 377 -23.88 7.12 -15.71
N VAL A 378 -24.19 6.21 -14.77
CA VAL A 378 -24.24 6.53 -13.33
C VAL A 378 -22.93 7.13 -12.82
N ARG A 379 -21.79 6.53 -13.19
CA ARG A 379 -20.47 7.01 -12.78
C ARG A 379 -20.12 8.38 -13.36
N LEU A 380 -20.57 8.67 -14.57
CA LEU A 380 -20.40 9.99 -15.20
C LEU A 380 -21.29 11.03 -14.52
N LEU A 381 -22.55 10.71 -14.21
CA LEU A 381 -23.46 11.60 -13.48
C LEU A 381 -22.91 11.96 -12.09
N ALA A 382 -22.36 10.97 -11.39
CA ALA A 382 -21.74 11.17 -10.06
C ALA A 382 -20.33 11.75 -10.14
N ARG A 383 -19.81 12.09 -11.33
CA ARG A 383 -18.42 12.53 -11.55
C ARG A 383 -17.40 11.58 -10.90
N LEU A 384 -17.64 10.28 -10.92
CA LEU A 384 -16.66 9.25 -10.59
C LEU A 384 -15.77 8.92 -11.79
N LEU A 385 -16.25 9.27 -12.99
CA LEU A 385 -15.56 9.25 -14.26
C LEU A 385 -15.83 10.59 -14.98
N GLU A 386 -14.94 10.99 -15.88
CA GLU A 386 -15.15 12.16 -16.75
C GLU A 386 -15.41 11.74 -18.19
N ALA A 387 -16.33 12.42 -18.86
CA ALA A 387 -16.66 12.18 -20.25
C ALA A 387 -15.46 12.46 -21.17
N SER A 388 -15.27 11.60 -22.17
CA SER A 388 -14.24 11.81 -23.20
C SER A 388 -14.59 12.98 -24.12
N SER A 389 -15.88 13.18 -24.40
CA SER A 389 -16.42 14.37 -25.08
C SER A 389 -17.88 14.58 -24.68
N GLY A 390 -18.44 15.77 -25.00
CA GLY A 390 -19.77 16.18 -24.55
C GLY A 390 -19.77 16.78 -23.15
N GLN A 391 -20.96 16.98 -22.59
CA GLN A 391 -21.16 17.64 -21.29
C GLN A 391 -22.15 16.84 -20.43
N VAL A 392 -21.84 16.77 -19.15
CA VAL A 392 -22.74 16.24 -18.10
C VAL A 392 -23.10 17.41 -17.20
N LEU A 393 -24.38 17.74 -17.09
CA LEU A 393 -24.85 18.85 -16.28
C LEU A 393 -25.72 18.32 -15.14
N ILE A 394 -25.46 18.82 -13.94
CA ILE A 394 -26.26 18.59 -12.75
C ILE A 394 -26.74 19.93 -12.23
N GLY A 395 -28.05 20.06 -12.03
CA GLY A 395 -28.61 21.33 -11.60
C GLY A 395 -28.34 22.50 -12.58
N GLY A 396 -28.05 22.19 -13.85
CA GLY A 396 -27.71 23.16 -14.90
C GLY A 396 -26.21 23.54 -14.94
N THR A 397 -25.37 22.98 -14.06
CA THR A 397 -23.93 23.24 -13.99
C THR A 397 -23.16 22.03 -14.53
N ASP A 398 -22.13 22.26 -15.40
CA ASP A 398 -21.26 21.16 -15.88
C ASP A 398 -20.49 20.57 -14.67
N VAL A 399 -20.53 19.25 -14.54
CA VAL A 399 -19.88 18.54 -13.43
C VAL A 399 -18.38 18.82 -13.35
N ARG A 400 -17.72 19.20 -14.45
CA ARG A 400 -16.29 19.54 -14.47
C ARG A 400 -16.01 20.91 -13.87
N GLU A 401 -16.97 21.82 -13.91
CA GLU A 401 -16.87 23.17 -13.37
C GLU A 401 -17.39 23.24 -11.93
N ALA A 402 -18.17 22.25 -11.50
CA ALA A 402 -18.73 22.20 -10.16
C ALA A 402 -17.67 21.83 -9.12
N ASP A 403 -17.77 22.44 -7.93
CA ASP A 403 -17.04 21.96 -6.77
C ASP A 403 -17.48 20.53 -6.40
N PRO A 404 -16.56 19.57 -6.29
CA PRO A 404 -16.92 18.17 -6.04
C PRO A 404 -17.75 17.97 -4.76
N GLU A 405 -17.46 18.67 -3.67
CA GLU A 405 -18.19 18.55 -2.42
C GLU A 405 -19.62 19.07 -2.57
N ALA A 406 -19.79 20.24 -3.19
CA ALA A 406 -21.09 20.81 -3.48
C ALA A 406 -21.90 19.95 -4.47
N LEU A 407 -21.25 19.39 -5.51
CA LEU A 407 -21.87 18.47 -6.46
C LEU A 407 -22.37 17.20 -5.75
N TRP A 408 -21.53 16.57 -4.96
CA TRP A 408 -21.92 15.35 -4.25
C TRP A 408 -22.93 15.61 -3.14
N ALA A 409 -22.99 16.83 -2.59
CA ALA A 409 -24.06 17.20 -1.65
C ALA A 409 -25.45 17.11 -2.28
N GLN A 410 -25.57 17.37 -3.60
CA GLN A 410 -26.85 17.26 -4.33
C GLN A 410 -27.32 15.81 -4.54
N MET A 411 -26.43 14.82 -4.34
CA MET A 411 -26.68 13.44 -4.76
C MET A 411 -26.65 12.44 -3.61
N GLY A 412 -27.53 11.46 -3.66
CA GLY A 412 -27.46 10.22 -2.89
C GLY A 412 -27.24 9.05 -3.84
N LEU A 413 -26.07 8.42 -3.79
CA LEU A 413 -25.72 7.27 -4.63
C LEU A 413 -25.85 5.96 -3.87
N VAL A 414 -26.61 5.02 -4.43
CA VAL A 414 -26.70 3.63 -3.97
C VAL A 414 -26.04 2.74 -5.01
N PRO A 415 -24.81 2.24 -4.77
CA PRO A 415 -24.09 1.44 -5.74
C PRO A 415 -24.67 0.03 -5.87
N GLN A 416 -24.36 -0.63 -6.99
CA GLN A 416 -24.76 -2.01 -7.27
C GLN A 416 -24.24 -2.99 -6.20
N GLN A 417 -22.99 -2.80 -5.75
CA GLN A 417 -22.42 -3.56 -4.65
C GLN A 417 -22.29 -2.66 -3.41
N PRO A 418 -23.20 -2.80 -2.44
CA PRO A 418 -23.20 -1.96 -1.24
C PRO A 418 -21.99 -2.29 -0.37
N PHE A 419 -21.31 -1.25 0.09
CA PHE A 419 -20.21 -1.35 1.04
C PHE A 419 -20.58 -0.70 2.37
N LEU A 420 -20.34 -1.43 3.47
CA LEU A 420 -20.49 -0.91 4.82
C LEU A 420 -19.12 -0.87 5.51
N PHE A 421 -18.87 0.23 6.20
CA PHE A 421 -17.65 0.39 6.98
C PHE A 421 -17.74 -0.33 8.32
N ALA A 422 -16.61 -0.76 8.85
CA ALA A 422 -16.54 -1.26 10.22
C ALA A 422 -16.95 -0.16 11.20
N GLY A 423 -17.85 -0.49 12.13
CA GLY A 423 -18.41 0.47 13.07
C GLY A 423 -19.78 0.03 13.54
N THR A 424 -20.76 0.93 13.62
CA THR A 424 -22.15 0.64 13.99
C THR A 424 -23.10 0.90 12.83
N VAL A 425 -24.35 0.50 12.94
CA VAL A 425 -25.41 0.88 12.00
C VAL A 425 -25.50 2.41 11.94
N ALA A 426 -25.58 3.09 13.09
CA ALA A 426 -25.65 4.55 13.16
C ALA A 426 -24.45 5.22 12.46
N SER A 427 -23.22 4.76 12.71
CA SER A 427 -22.02 5.33 12.08
C SER A 427 -22.04 5.19 10.55
N ASN A 428 -22.57 4.07 10.03
CA ASN A 428 -22.72 3.86 8.59
C ASN A 428 -23.80 4.77 7.97
N LEU A 429 -24.90 5.01 8.66
CA LEU A 429 -25.95 5.89 8.18
C LEU A 429 -25.54 7.36 8.23
N ARG A 430 -24.82 7.77 9.29
CA ARG A 430 -24.29 9.14 9.44
C ARG A 430 -23.21 9.52 8.42
N LEU A 431 -22.65 8.56 7.67
CA LEU A 431 -21.88 8.89 6.47
C LEU A 431 -22.70 9.64 5.41
N GLY A 432 -24.01 9.48 5.40
CA GLY A 432 -24.91 10.28 4.56
C GLY A 432 -25.02 11.73 5.03
N ARG A 433 -25.20 11.93 6.34
CA ARG A 433 -25.23 13.24 7.01
C ARG A 433 -24.81 13.07 8.47
N GLU A 434 -23.67 13.66 8.85
CA GLU A 434 -23.03 13.48 10.15
C GLU A 434 -23.94 13.91 11.32
N GLU A 435 -24.67 15.01 11.13
CA GLU A 435 -25.55 15.63 12.13
C GLU A 435 -26.93 14.96 12.24
N ALA A 436 -27.19 13.85 11.52
CA ALA A 436 -28.49 13.18 11.56
C ALA A 436 -28.80 12.65 12.95
N THR A 437 -30.00 13.00 13.45
CA THR A 437 -30.50 12.51 14.72
C THR A 437 -30.89 11.03 14.65
N ASP A 438 -30.99 10.35 15.80
CA ASP A 438 -31.41 8.95 15.84
C ASP A 438 -32.81 8.76 15.26
N ASP A 439 -33.72 9.70 15.49
CA ASP A 439 -35.07 9.64 14.92
C ASP A 439 -35.05 9.68 13.38
N GLU A 440 -34.20 10.54 12.79
CA GLU A 440 -34.03 10.61 11.34
C GLU A 440 -33.40 9.33 10.79
N LEU A 441 -32.47 8.70 11.55
CA LEU A 441 -31.91 7.40 11.16
C LEU A 441 -32.98 6.31 11.16
N TRP A 442 -33.85 6.28 12.18
CA TRP A 442 -34.98 5.33 12.25
C TRP A 442 -36.01 5.56 11.16
N GLU A 443 -36.32 6.80 10.81
CA GLU A 443 -37.20 7.16 9.69
C GLU A 443 -36.64 6.63 8.36
N ALA A 444 -35.34 6.87 8.08
CA ALA A 444 -34.70 6.37 6.89
C ALA A 444 -34.63 4.84 6.84
N LEU A 445 -34.41 4.16 7.99
CA LEU A 445 -34.45 2.71 8.10
C LEU A 445 -35.86 2.16 7.85
N GLU A 446 -36.92 2.85 8.28
CA GLU A 446 -38.29 2.47 8.02
C GLU A 446 -38.60 2.53 6.52
N VAL A 447 -38.30 3.65 5.87
CA VAL A 447 -38.44 3.80 4.42
C VAL A 447 -37.63 2.73 3.66
N ALA A 448 -36.41 2.47 4.07
CA ALA A 448 -35.56 1.45 3.48
C ALA A 448 -35.94 0.00 3.83
N GLN A 449 -37.07 -0.21 4.53
CA GLN A 449 -37.52 -1.53 4.99
C GLN A 449 -36.47 -2.26 5.85
N ALA A 450 -35.67 -1.49 6.60
CA ALA A 450 -34.54 -2.00 7.40
C ALA A 450 -34.81 -1.98 8.91
N LYS A 451 -35.81 -1.22 9.36
CA LYS A 451 -36.16 -1.01 10.78
C LYS A 451 -36.38 -2.32 11.53
N ASP A 452 -37.12 -3.26 10.95
CA ASP A 452 -37.48 -4.53 11.58
C ASP A 452 -36.28 -5.42 11.92
N PHE A 453 -35.28 -5.47 11.05
CA PHE A 453 -34.10 -6.28 11.32
C PHE A 453 -33.10 -5.54 12.20
N VAL A 454 -32.95 -4.21 12.04
CA VAL A 454 -32.04 -3.41 12.87
C VAL A 454 -32.52 -3.39 14.31
N SER A 455 -33.84 -3.24 14.57
CA SER A 455 -34.39 -3.27 15.91
C SER A 455 -34.23 -4.62 16.63
N LYS A 456 -34.02 -5.72 15.86
CA LYS A 456 -33.75 -7.06 16.38
C LYS A 456 -32.27 -7.35 16.55
N MET A 457 -31.39 -6.50 16.02
CA MET A 457 -29.95 -6.61 16.26
C MET A 457 -29.64 -6.18 17.69
N ASP A 458 -28.71 -6.88 18.32
CA ASP A 458 -28.26 -6.50 19.66
C ASP A 458 -27.57 -5.12 19.62
N GLY A 459 -28.16 -4.14 20.31
CA GLY A 459 -27.75 -2.73 20.28
C GLY A 459 -28.50 -1.84 19.28
N GLY A 460 -29.37 -2.37 18.39
CA GLY A 460 -30.14 -1.56 17.44
C GLY A 460 -29.30 -0.68 16.55
N LEU A 461 -29.36 0.65 16.66
CA LEU A 461 -28.49 1.59 15.93
C LEU A 461 -27.03 1.44 16.27
N GLU A 462 -26.69 1.03 17.48
CA GLU A 462 -25.30 0.79 17.92
C GLU A 462 -24.84 -0.64 17.64
N ALA A 463 -25.65 -1.47 16.96
CA ALA A 463 -25.28 -2.82 16.58
C ALA A 463 -24.02 -2.80 15.69
N PRO A 464 -23.03 -3.68 15.96
CA PRO A 464 -21.76 -3.67 15.24
C PRO A 464 -21.91 -4.15 13.80
N ILE A 465 -21.28 -3.43 12.88
CA ILE A 465 -21.12 -3.80 11.48
C ILE A 465 -19.64 -4.14 11.25
N ALA A 466 -19.38 -5.35 10.74
CA ALA A 466 -18.04 -5.75 10.34
C ALA A 466 -17.63 -5.10 9.01
N GLN A 467 -16.34 -5.02 8.74
CA GLN A 467 -15.80 -4.47 7.49
C GLN A 467 -16.44 -5.15 6.26
N GLY A 468 -16.96 -4.34 5.33
CA GLY A 468 -17.68 -4.81 4.16
C GLY A 468 -19.09 -5.36 4.48
N GLY A 469 -19.56 -5.24 5.72
CA GLY A 469 -20.86 -5.74 6.14
C GLY A 469 -20.98 -7.27 6.08
N THR A 470 -19.89 -8.00 6.38
CA THR A 470 -19.84 -9.47 6.26
C THR A 470 -20.74 -10.19 7.26
N ASN A 471 -21.13 -9.52 8.34
CA ASN A 471 -22.04 -10.03 9.38
C ASN A 471 -23.52 -9.76 9.10
N VAL A 472 -23.87 -9.15 7.97
CA VAL A 472 -25.24 -8.92 7.52
C VAL A 472 -25.47 -9.54 6.14
N SER A 473 -26.72 -9.93 5.82
CA SER A 473 -27.05 -10.50 4.51
C SER A 473 -26.91 -9.48 3.37
N GLY A 474 -26.81 -9.94 2.10
CA GLY A 474 -26.73 -9.07 0.94
C GLY A 474 -27.90 -8.07 0.86
N GLY A 475 -29.13 -8.55 1.05
CA GLY A 475 -30.32 -7.69 1.06
C GLY A 475 -30.38 -6.72 2.27
N GLN A 476 -29.89 -7.12 3.45
CA GLN A 476 -29.75 -6.21 4.60
C GLN A 476 -28.71 -5.12 4.32
N ARG A 477 -27.55 -5.49 3.75
CA ARG A 477 -26.50 -4.56 3.31
C ARG A 477 -27.04 -3.52 2.33
N GLN A 478 -27.82 -3.98 1.35
CA GLN A 478 -28.43 -3.11 0.34
C GLN A 478 -29.39 -2.12 0.97
N ARG A 479 -30.28 -2.59 1.88
CA ARG A 479 -31.24 -1.72 2.57
C ARG A 479 -30.56 -0.69 3.47
N LEU A 480 -29.45 -1.04 4.14
CA LEU A 480 -28.65 -0.08 4.91
C LEU A 480 -27.98 0.97 4.00
N ALA A 481 -27.52 0.58 2.80
CA ALA A 481 -26.97 1.52 1.83
C ALA A 481 -28.04 2.47 1.27
N ILE A 482 -29.27 1.98 1.06
CA ILE A 482 -30.41 2.81 0.67
C ILE A 482 -30.77 3.78 1.80
N ALA A 483 -30.87 3.30 3.06
CA ALA A 483 -31.12 4.17 4.22
C ALA A 483 -30.08 5.28 4.33
N ARG A 484 -28.79 4.96 4.15
CA ARG A 484 -27.70 5.95 4.15
C ARG A 484 -27.89 7.04 3.08
N ALA A 485 -28.33 6.66 1.87
CA ALA A 485 -28.60 7.63 0.82
C ALA A 485 -29.82 8.51 1.14
N LEU A 486 -30.85 7.96 1.80
CA LEU A 486 -32.03 8.71 2.23
C LEU A 486 -31.71 9.68 3.37
N VAL A 487 -30.88 9.29 4.35
CA VAL A 487 -30.42 10.18 5.45
C VAL A 487 -29.77 11.45 4.92
N ARG A 488 -29.14 11.39 3.75
CA ARG A 488 -28.50 12.55 3.11
C ARG A 488 -29.48 13.64 2.71
N ARG A 489 -30.75 13.28 2.42
CA ARG A 489 -31.79 14.19 1.88
C ARG A 489 -31.33 14.95 0.63
N PRO A 490 -30.87 14.25 -0.41
CA PRO A 490 -30.33 14.86 -1.61
C PRO A 490 -31.45 15.36 -2.54
N ASP A 491 -31.11 16.23 -3.51
CA ASP A 491 -32.00 16.61 -4.59
C ASP A 491 -32.15 15.51 -5.65
N ILE A 492 -31.10 14.64 -5.78
CA ILE A 492 -31.04 13.57 -6.76
C ILE A 492 -30.66 12.26 -6.07
N LEU A 493 -31.49 11.22 -6.22
CA LEU A 493 -31.16 9.85 -5.81
C LEU A 493 -30.82 9.00 -7.03
N ILE A 494 -29.64 8.38 -7.00
CA ILE A 494 -29.13 7.51 -8.05
C ILE A 494 -29.03 6.08 -7.53
N PHE A 495 -29.70 5.14 -8.20
CA PHE A 495 -29.71 3.72 -7.86
C PHE A 495 -29.05 2.92 -8.99
N ASP A 496 -27.86 2.37 -8.77
CA ASP A 496 -27.21 1.50 -9.74
C ASP A 496 -27.56 0.04 -9.46
N ASP A 497 -28.58 -0.49 -10.13
CA ASP A 497 -29.10 -1.88 -10.02
C ASP A 497 -29.32 -2.34 -8.56
N SER A 498 -29.69 -1.39 -7.70
CA SER A 498 -29.72 -1.57 -6.25
C SER A 498 -30.88 -2.44 -5.75
N PHE A 499 -31.88 -2.70 -6.57
CA PHE A 499 -33.07 -3.49 -6.22
C PHE A 499 -32.93 -4.97 -6.57
N SER A 500 -31.96 -5.34 -7.38
CA SER A 500 -31.76 -6.73 -7.86
C SER A 500 -31.42 -7.72 -6.73
N ALA A 501 -30.76 -7.25 -5.65
CA ALA A 501 -30.39 -8.04 -4.49
C ALA A 501 -31.55 -8.27 -3.49
N LEU A 502 -32.72 -7.65 -3.72
CA LEU A 502 -33.89 -7.76 -2.87
C LEU A 502 -34.86 -8.82 -3.41
N ASP A 503 -35.58 -9.47 -2.51
CA ASP A 503 -36.73 -10.29 -2.89
C ASP A 503 -37.88 -9.41 -3.39
N VAL A 504 -38.75 -9.98 -4.23
CA VAL A 504 -39.83 -9.24 -4.92
C VAL A 504 -40.76 -8.52 -3.93
N SER A 505 -41.07 -9.15 -2.79
CA SER A 505 -41.97 -8.57 -1.80
C SER A 505 -41.36 -7.39 -1.05
N THR A 506 -40.07 -7.48 -0.75
CA THR A 506 -39.33 -6.37 -0.09
C THR A 506 -39.09 -5.22 -1.07
N ASP A 507 -38.77 -5.51 -2.35
CA ASP A 507 -38.64 -4.50 -3.40
C ASP A 507 -39.96 -3.71 -3.58
N ALA A 508 -41.12 -4.38 -3.65
CA ALA A 508 -42.39 -3.71 -3.81
C ALA A 508 -42.72 -2.77 -2.60
N ARG A 509 -42.54 -3.27 -1.38
CA ARG A 509 -42.77 -2.46 -0.15
C ARG A 509 -41.80 -1.28 -0.06
N LEU A 510 -40.55 -1.48 -0.44
CA LEU A 510 -39.55 -0.42 -0.44
C LEU A 510 -39.93 0.70 -1.41
N ARG A 511 -40.34 0.36 -2.64
CA ARG A 511 -40.80 1.37 -3.63
C ARG A 511 -42.07 2.11 -3.16
N GLU A 512 -43.02 1.40 -2.59
CA GLU A 512 -44.23 2.00 -2.01
C GLU A 512 -43.87 2.99 -0.87
N ALA A 513 -42.94 2.61 0.04
CA ALA A 513 -42.50 3.47 1.13
C ALA A 513 -41.65 4.66 0.64
N MET A 514 -40.86 4.48 -0.41
CA MET A 514 -40.09 5.55 -1.01
C MET A 514 -40.93 6.62 -1.69
N GLY A 515 -42.08 6.27 -2.27
CA GLY A 515 -42.96 7.22 -2.97
C GLY A 515 -43.18 8.50 -2.17
N PRO A 516 -43.85 8.44 -1.01
CA PRO A 516 -44.12 9.62 -0.19
C PRO A 516 -42.87 10.22 0.45
N ALA A 517 -41.85 9.42 0.76
CA ALA A 517 -40.61 9.88 1.42
C ALA A 517 -39.67 10.64 0.47
N THR A 518 -39.84 10.51 -0.83
CA THR A 518 -38.98 11.13 -1.85
C THR A 518 -39.74 12.07 -2.80
N VAL A 519 -40.84 12.65 -2.34
CA VAL A 519 -41.59 13.67 -3.10
C VAL A 519 -40.68 14.86 -3.38
N GLY A 520 -40.60 15.29 -4.64
CA GLY A 520 -39.76 16.38 -5.10
C GLY A 520 -38.27 16.00 -5.33
N ILE A 521 -37.85 14.78 -4.96
CA ILE A 521 -36.51 14.29 -5.23
C ILE A 521 -36.47 13.61 -6.61
N THR A 522 -35.53 13.99 -7.42
CA THR A 522 -35.27 13.36 -8.72
C THR A 522 -34.65 11.98 -8.52
N LYS A 523 -35.17 10.96 -9.22
CA LYS A 523 -34.66 9.59 -9.11
C LYS A 523 -34.12 9.10 -10.45
N VAL A 524 -32.88 8.62 -10.46
CA VAL A 524 -32.29 7.93 -11.61
C VAL A 524 -32.05 6.47 -11.20
N ILE A 525 -32.75 5.55 -11.85
CA ILE A 525 -32.78 4.13 -11.47
C ILE A 525 -32.23 3.30 -12.63
N VAL A 526 -31.04 2.72 -12.47
CA VAL A 526 -30.60 1.63 -13.34
C VAL A 526 -31.27 0.35 -12.86
N ALA A 527 -32.02 -0.30 -13.73
CA ALA A 527 -32.71 -1.53 -13.40
C ALA A 527 -32.51 -2.61 -14.47
N GLN A 528 -32.45 -3.85 -14.01
CA GLN A 528 -32.45 -5.03 -14.87
C GLN A 528 -33.85 -5.65 -14.98
N ARG A 529 -34.75 -5.37 -14.00
CA ARG A 529 -36.12 -5.90 -13.97
C ARG A 529 -37.12 -4.86 -14.52
N VAL A 530 -37.89 -5.26 -15.51
CA VAL A 530 -38.95 -4.40 -16.09
C VAL A 530 -39.98 -4.01 -15.03
N SER A 531 -40.35 -4.92 -14.12
CA SER A 531 -41.32 -4.64 -13.03
C SER A 531 -40.92 -3.46 -12.12
N THR A 532 -39.63 -3.13 -12.06
CA THR A 532 -39.11 -2.01 -11.26
C THR A 532 -39.34 -0.65 -11.94
N ILE A 533 -39.56 -0.61 -13.25
CA ILE A 533 -39.50 0.61 -14.06
C ILE A 533 -40.77 0.94 -14.81
N VAL A 534 -41.79 0.07 -14.79
CA VAL A 534 -43.06 0.28 -15.52
C VAL A 534 -43.72 1.61 -15.15
N GLU A 535 -43.60 2.03 -13.89
CA GLU A 535 -44.20 3.27 -13.35
C GLU A 535 -43.26 4.49 -13.44
N ALA A 536 -42.08 4.36 -14.10
CA ALA A 536 -41.16 5.49 -14.28
C ALA A 536 -41.75 6.53 -15.23
N ASP A 537 -41.57 7.80 -14.91
CA ASP A 537 -42.03 8.93 -15.74
C ASP A 537 -41.30 8.95 -17.10
N GLN A 538 -40.05 8.49 -17.09
CA GLN A 538 -39.22 8.36 -18.29
C GLN A 538 -38.38 7.07 -18.22
N ILE A 539 -38.26 6.37 -19.32
CA ILE A 539 -37.39 5.20 -19.48
C ILE A 539 -36.40 5.49 -20.61
N LEU A 540 -35.11 5.34 -20.34
CA LEU A 540 -34.02 5.46 -21.29
C LEU A 540 -33.53 4.05 -21.65
N VAL A 541 -33.53 3.71 -22.93
CA VAL A 541 -33.12 2.41 -23.43
C VAL A 541 -31.73 2.53 -24.05
N LEU A 542 -30.74 1.88 -23.45
CA LEU A 542 -29.36 1.84 -23.94
C LEU A 542 -29.08 0.50 -24.64
N ASP A 543 -28.52 0.56 -25.83
CA ASP A 543 -28.04 -0.61 -26.55
C ASP A 543 -26.73 -0.28 -27.29
N GLY A 544 -25.70 -1.15 -27.13
CA GLY A 544 -24.38 -0.96 -27.73
C GLY A 544 -23.74 0.41 -27.48
N GLY A 545 -24.03 1.03 -26.33
CA GLY A 545 -23.51 2.37 -25.97
C GLY A 545 -24.31 3.55 -26.54
N HIS A 546 -25.40 3.32 -27.26
CA HIS A 546 -26.29 4.36 -27.82
C HIS A 546 -27.61 4.41 -27.06
N LEU A 547 -28.19 5.61 -26.99
CA LEU A 547 -29.57 5.79 -26.54
C LEU A 547 -30.51 5.48 -27.71
N VAL A 548 -31.17 4.31 -27.68
CA VAL A 548 -32.03 3.82 -28.77
C VAL A 548 -33.51 4.06 -28.53
N GLY A 549 -33.92 4.51 -27.35
CA GLY A 549 -35.30 4.85 -27.01
C GLY A 549 -35.38 5.71 -25.74
N SER A 550 -36.34 6.64 -25.73
CA SER A 550 -36.69 7.49 -24.59
C SER A 550 -38.18 7.74 -24.59
N GLY A 551 -38.87 7.50 -23.47
CA GLY A 551 -40.29 7.69 -23.30
C GLY A 551 -40.87 6.92 -22.15
N THR A 552 -42.20 6.87 -22.04
CA THR A 552 -42.92 6.06 -21.05
C THR A 552 -42.94 4.59 -21.44
N HIS A 553 -43.31 3.71 -20.52
CA HIS A 553 -43.45 2.27 -20.77
C HIS A 553 -44.33 1.99 -22.01
N THR A 554 -45.52 2.62 -22.09
CA THR A 554 -46.47 2.43 -23.19
C THR A 554 -45.93 2.93 -24.52
N GLU A 555 -45.28 4.09 -24.55
CA GLU A 555 -44.67 4.64 -25.74
C GLU A 555 -43.53 3.76 -26.29
N LEU A 556 -42.68 3.27 -25.40
CA LEU A 556 -41.54 2.43 -25.78
C LEU A 556 -41.96 1.02 -26.23
N LEU A 557 -43.02 0.47 -25.68
CA LEU A 557 -43.60 -0.79 -26.18
C LEU A 557 -44.03 -0.63 -27.65
N ALA A 558 -44.58 0.53 -28.03
CA ALA A 558 -45.02 0.80 -29.40
C ALA A 558 -43.84 1.14 -30.34
N THR A 559 -42.85 1.90 -29.87
CA THR A 559 -41.85 2.55 -30.74
C THR A 559 -40.45 1.91 -30.72
N CYS A 560 -40.06 1.24 -29.61
CA CYS A 560 -38.71 0.72 -29.42
C CYS A 560 -38.67 -0.80 -29.46
N ALA A 561 -38.08 -1.37 -30.51
CA ALA A 561 -37.96 -2.83 -30.68
C ALA A 561 -37.11 -3.48 -29.56
N VAL A 562 -36.00 -2.84 -29.16
CA VAL A 562 -35.11 -3.33 -28.09
C VAL A 562 -35.86 -3.38 -26.76
N TYR A 563 -36.64 -2.34 -26.43
CA TYR A 563 -37.43 -2.33 -25.19
C TYR A 563 -38.49 -3.43 -25.18
N ARG A 564 -39.18 -3.63 -26.28
CA ARG A 564 -40.18 -4.71 -26.43
C ARG A 564 -39.56 -6.08 -26.26
N GLU A 565 -38.37 -6.31 -26.80
CA GLU A 565 -37.62 -7.57 -26.61
C GLU A 565 -37.31 -7.80 -25.15
N ILE A 566 -36.80 -6.76 -24.43
CA ILE A 566 -36.50 -6.83 -22.98
C ILE A 566 -37.78 -7.19 -22.18
N VAL A 567 -38.92 -6.50 -22.48
CA VAL A 567 -40.19 -6.77 -21.78
C VAL A 567 -40.68 -8.18 -22.08
N THR A 568 -40.71 -8.60 -23.35
CA THR A 568 -41.15 -9.94 -23.76
C THR A 568 -40.34 -11.04 -23.12
N SER A 569 -39.02 -10.87 -23.01
CA SER A 569 -38.13 -11.85 -22.38
C SER A 569 -38.34 -12.03 -20.88
N GLN A 570 -38.85 -10.99 -20.19
CA GLN A 570 -39.04 -11.00 -18.73
C GLN A 570 -40.46 -11.27 -18.25
N LEU A 571 -41.45 -10.75 -18.94
CA LEU A 571 -42.85 -10.81 -18.53
C LEU A 571 -43.72 -11.73 -19.39
N GLY A 572 -43.16 -12.25 -20.50
CA GLY A 572 -43.87 -13.07 -21.47
C GLY A 572 -44.57 -12.24 -22.57
N ALA A 573 -45.01 -12.93 -23.63
CA ALA A 573 -45.57 -12.27 -24.81
C ALA A 573 -46.92 -11.52 -24.54
N GLU A 574 -47.69 -11.97 -23.51
CA GLU A 574 -48.97 -11.35 -23.17
C GLU A 574 -48.81 -9.96 -22.51
N ALA A 575 -47.68 -9.69 -21.82
CA ALA A 575 -47.41 -8.40 -21.20
C ALA A 575 -46.75 -7.39 -22.15
N ALA A 576 -46.36 -7.83 -23.36
CA ALA A 576 -45.75 -7.00 -24.39
C ALA A 576 -46.72 -6.64 -25.52
N ALA A 577 -47.96 -7.18 -25.50
CA ALA A 577 -49.07 -6.89 -26.41
C ALA A 577 -49.98 -5.83 -25.80
#